data_04119f28a5578533ac0a32cc951e0dde
#
_entry.id   04119f28a5578533ac0a32cc951e0dde
#
_cell.length_a   1.000
_cell.length_b   1.000
_cell.length_c   1.000
_cell.angle_alpha   90.00
_cell.angle_beta   90.00
_cell.angle_gamma   90.00
#
_symmetry.space_group_name_H-M   'P 1'
#
loop_
_entity.id
_entity.type
_entity.pdbx_description
1 polymer ?
#
loop_
_entity_poly.entity_id
_entity_poly.type
_entity_poly.pdbx_seq_one_letter_code
_entity_poly.pdbx_strand_id
1 'polypeptide(L)'
;MIDQEGGRVARLGEPHWFEFPAALDHANHTNSKRLFWLRGRLIAENLYSNGIDANCAPLGDIARPNTHAVLQNRCYGYDKETVITNASALNAGLRHGGVSGVLKHIPGHGRAKLDSHLSLPVVSTKRSDLMQSDFDVFRQLNDITMGMTAHLVFKDIDSVEPVTHSKLMMDLIRNDISFDGLLMTDDISMNALEGDVVARAQKAWAVGCDLVLHCNGNLGEMRLLATISEYLGDQAMRRAKHMISKRPKSVSVDIWALKEEFDALMNE
;
A
#
# COMPACT_ATOMS: atom_id res chain seq x y z
N MET A 1 8.39 -0.12 -9.77
CA MET A 1 7.26 0.41 -8.99
C MET A 1 7.64 1.72 -8.32
N ILE A 2 6.67 2.52 -7.86
CA ILE A 2 6.86 3.86 -7.33
C ILE A 2 5.76 4.18 -6.30
N ASP A 3 6.00 5.15 -5.40
CA ASP A 3 4.97 5.80 -4.60
C ASP A 3 4.43 7.02 -5.35
N GLN A 4 3.27 6.87 -5.96
CA GLN A 4 2.55 7.95 -6.64
C GLN A 4 1.10 7.95 -6.15
N GLU A 5 0.90 8.42 -4.91
CA GLU A 5 -0.43 8.51 -4.29
C GLU A 5 -1.15 9.81 -4.69
N GLY A 6 -0.40 10.88 -4.84
CA GLY A 6 -0.84 12.27 -4.89
C GLY A 6 -0.68 12.96 -3.53
N GLY A 7 -1.02 14.25 -3.47
CA GLY A 7 -0.68 15.07 -2.32
C GLY A 7 0.83 15.08 -2.09
N ARG A 8 1.24 14.96 -0.82
CA ARG A 8 2.67 14.98 -0.47
C ARG A 8 3.44 13.69 -0.85
N VAL A 9 2.75 12.60 -1.19
CA VAL A 9 3.38 11.34 -1.64
C VAL A 9 3.23 11.21 -3.14
N ALA A 10 4.04 11.98 -3.85
CA ALA A 10 4.14 11.98 -5.29
C ALA A 10 5.60 12.20 -5.70
N ARG A 11 6.03 11.56 -6.78
CA ARG A 11 7.37 11.69 -7.38
C ARG A 11 7.31 12.40 -8.72
N LEU A 12 6.18 12.24 -9.41
CA LEU A 12 5.88 12.88 -10.70
C LEU A 12 4.83 13.96 -10.46
N GLY A 13 5.06 15.18 -10.93
CA GLY A 13 4.20 16.33 -10.74
C GLY A 13 4.38 17.37 -11.84
N GLU A 14 3.67 18.51 -11.71
CA GLU A 14 3.74 19.61 -12.65
C GLU A 14 5.18 20.11 -12.88
N PRO A 15 5.47 20.64 -14.06
CA PRO A 15 4.54 20.90 -15.19
C PRO A 15 4.38 19.73 -16.16
N HIS A 16 4.97 18.56 -15.89
CA HIS A 16 5.06 17.48 -16.88
C HIS A 16 4.02 16.37 -16.65
N TRP A 17 3.47 16.26 -15.44
CA TRP A 17 2.54 15.20 -15.05
C TRP A 17 1.37 15.78 -14.25
N PHE A 18 0.23 15.11 -14.29
CA PHE A 18 -0.94 15.50 -13.49
C PHE A 18 -0.63 15.42 -12.00
N GLU A 19 -1.00 16.45 -11.28
CA GLU A 19 -1.00 16.48 -9.83
C GLU A 19 -2.39 16.21 -9.24
N PHE A 20 -2.41 15.77 -7.99
CA PHE A 20 -3.62 15.42 -7.27
C PHE A 20 -3.56 15.95 -5.85
N PRO A 21 -4.68 16.44 -5.28
CA PRO A 21 -4.76 16.80 -3.86
C PRO A 21 -4.55 15.57 -2.97
N ALA A 22 -4.50 15.77 -1.66
CA ALA A 22 -4.50 14.66 -0.72
C ALA A 22 -5.77 13.80 -0.90
N ALA A 23 -5.65 12.49 -0.74
CA ALA A 23 -6.74 11.57 -1.04
C ALA A 23 -7.96 11.79 -0.13
N LEU A 24 -7.72 12.14 1.14
CA LEU A 24 -8.79 12.39 2.11
C LEU A 24 -9.66 13.60 1.76
N ASP A 25 -9.13 14.57 0.99
CA ASP A 25 -9.84 15.80 0.64
C ASP A 25 -11.13 15.52 -0.17
N HIS A 26 -11.17 14.42 -0.92
CA HIS A 26 -12.34 14.01 -1.68
C HIS A 26 -12.90 12.63 -1.29
N ALA A 27 -12.42 12.06 -0.19
CA ALA A 27 -12.84 10.72 0.25
C ALA A 27 -14.33 10.64 0.61
N ASN A 28 -14.90 11.72 1.13
CA ASN A 28 -16.31 11.81 1.50
C ASN A 28 -17.16 12.58 0.47
N HIS A 29 -16.65 12.88 -0.68
CA HIS A 29 -17.40 13.53 -1.75
C HIS A 29 -18.52 12.61 -2.26
N THR A 30 -19.67 13.18 -2.66
CA THR A 30 -20.81 12.42 -3.19
C THR A 30 -20.40 11.51 -4.35
N ASN A 31 -19.47 11.98 -5.19
CA ASN A 31 -18.92 11.27 -6.33
C ASN A 31 -17.56 10.59 -6.03
N SER A 32 -17.23 10.33 -4.74
CA SER A 32 -15.91 9.83 -4.32
C SER A 32 -15.44 8.61 -5.11
N LYS A 33 -16.31 7.62 -5.30
CA LYS A 33 -15.99 6.41 -6.08
C LYS A 33 -15.51 6.74 -7.50
N ARG A 34 -16.19 7.70 -8.18
CA ARG A 34 -15.77 8.12 -9.53
C ARG A 34 -14.47 8.91 -9.49
N LEU A 35 -14.32 9.82 -8.55
CA LEU A 35 -13.09 10.58 -8.33
C LEU A 35 -11.88 9.68 -8.08
N PHE A 36 -12.01 8.64 -7.25
CA PHE A 36 -10.93 7.69 -7.01
C PHE A 36 -10.61 6.84 -8.26
N TRP A 37 -11.61 6.46 -9.05
CA TRP A 37 -11.36 5.79 -10.32
C TRP A 37 -10.60 6.68 -11.31
N LEU A 38 -11.05 7.93 -11.49
CA LEU A 38 -10.39 8.93 -12.34
C LEU A 38 -8.95 9.18 -11.88
N ARG A 39 -8.76 9.42 -10.57
CA ARG A 39 -7.44 9.56 -9.95
C ARG A 39 -6.53 8.38 -10.30
N GLY A 40 -7.01 7.15 -10.10
CA GLY A 40 -6.24 5.94 -10.44
C GLY A 40 -5.88 5.87 -11.93
N ARG A 41 -6.82 6.19 -12.82
CA ARG A 41 -6.59 6.17 -14.27
C ARG A 41 -5.61 7.23 -14.73
N LEU A 42 -5.71 8.46 -14.20
CA LEU A 42 -4.82 9.56 -14.50
C LEU A 42 -3.40 9.34 -13.95
N ILE A 43 -3.28 8.82 -12.72
CA ILE A 43 -1.98 8.39 -12.17
C ILE A 43 -1.36 7.30 -13.05
N ALA A 44 -2.16 6.34 -13.51
CA ALA A 44 -1.66 5.30 -14.39
C ALA A 44 -1.14 5.84 -15.72
N GLU A 45 -1.73 6.90 -16.27
CA GLU A 45 -1.20 7.58 -17.45
C GLU A 45 0.19 8.15 -17.20
N ASN A 46 0.35 8.88 -16.09
CA ASN A 46 1.66 9.41 -15.70
C ASN A 46 2.73 8.31 -15.57
N LEU A 47 2.35 7.16 -15.00
CA LEU A 47 3.28 6.06 -14.73
C LEU A 47 3.58 5.24 -15.98
N TYR A 48 2.53 4.79 -16.68
CA TYR A 48 2.66 3.87 -17.82
C TYR A 48 3.43 4.52 -18.99
N SER A 49 3.19 5.80 -19.27
CA SER A 49 3.93 6.56 -20.29
C SER A 49 5.43 6.71 -19.99
N ASN A 50 5.82 6.54 -18.71
CA ASN A 50 7.20 6.54 -18.26
C ASN A 50 7.77 5.14 -18.01
N GLY A 51 7.10 4.08 -18.48
CA GLY A 51 7.57 2.69 -18.34
C GLY A 51 7.44 2.12 -16.92
N ILE A 52 6.61 2.73 -16.05
CA ILE A 52 6.36 2.28 -14.69
C ILE A 52 5.03 1.54 -14.65
N ASP A 53 5.03 0.29 -14.25
CA ASP A 53 3.90 -0.65 -14.34
C ASP A 53 3.33 -1.12 -12.99
N ALA A 54 3.82 -0.56 -11.87
CA ALA A 54 3.26 -0.79 -10.55
C ALA A 54 3.34 0.47 -9.67
N ASN A 55 2.28 0.71 -8.89
CA ASN A 55 2.16 1.83 -7.95
C ASN A 55 1.92 1.31 -6.53
N CYS A 56 2.63 1.85 -5.53
CA CYS A 56 2.41 1.58 -4.11
C CYS A 56 1.12 2.29 -3.61
N ALA A 57 0.01 1.91 -4.19
CA ALA A 57 -1.38 2.27 -3.90
C ALA A 57 -2.27 1.14 -4.43
N PRO A 58 -3.47 0.91 -3.87
CA PRO A 58 -4.22 1.75 -2.94
C PRO A 58 -3.83 1.58 -1.47
N LEU A 59 -4.24 2.57 -0.63
CA LEU A 59 -4.24 2.45 0.81
C LEU A 59 -5.53 1.78 1.30
N GLY A 60 -5.39 0.79 2.20
CA GLY A 60 -6.49 0.20 2.96
C GLY A 60 -6.60 0.76 4.40
N ASP A 61 -5.81 1.77 4.73
CA ASP A 61 -5.77 2.35 6.07
C ASP A 61 -6.98 3.25 6.32
N ILE A 62 -7.66 3.07 7.47
CA ILE A 62 -8.82 3.90 7.86
C ILE A 62 -8.31 5.12 8.63
N ALA A 63 -8.63 6.34 8.17
CA ALA A 63 -8.36 7.57 8.90
C ALA A 63 -9.17 7.60 10.20
N ARG A 64 -8.54 8.07 11.28
CA ARG A 64 -9.19 8.28 12.57
C ARG A 64 -8.77 9.63 13.15
N PRO A 65 -9.48 10.20 14.12
CA PRO A 65 -9.10 11.48 14.72
C PRO A 65 -7.65 11.51 15.26
N ASN A 66 -7.15 10.35 15.69
CA ASN A 66 -5.82 10.18 16.27
C ASN A 66 -4.81 9.51 15.32
N THR A 67 -5.16 9.29 14.06
CA THR A 67 -4.20 8.83 13.05
C THR A 67 -3.07 9.84 12.91
N HIS A 68 -1.83 9.39 12.92
CA HIS A 68 -0.69 10.29 12.79
C HIS A 68 -0.79 11.12 11.49
N ALA A 69 -0.44 12.40 11.55
CA ALA A 69 -0.57 13.35 10.43
C ALA A 69 0.19 12.89 9.16
N VAL A 70 1.25 12.10 9.33
CA VAL A 70 2.00 11.49 8.22
C VAL A 70 1.16 10.54 7.36
N LEU A 71 0.07 10.01 7.89
CA LEU A 71 -0.79 9.05 7.20
C LEU A 71 -2.20 9.60 6.95
N GLN A 72 -2.73 10.42 7.85
CA GLN A 72 -4.15 10.76 7.91
C GLN A 72 -4.71 11.27 6.59
N ASN A 73 -4.07 12.27 5.96
CA ASN A 73 -4.56 12.86 4.72
C ASN A 73 -4.33 11.97 3.47
N ARG A 74 -3.59 10.88 3.63
CA ARG A 74 -3.37 9.87 2.57
C ARG A 74 -4.48 8.82 2.53
N CYS A 75 -5.22 8.63 3.64
CA CYS A 75 -6.30 7.64 3.75
C CYS A 75 -7.47 7.95 2.82
N TYR A 76 -8.28 6.93 2.51
CA TYR A 76 -9.37 7.00 1.55
C TYR A 76 -10.75 7.09 2.20
N GLY A 77 -10.81 7.30 3.53
CA GLY A 77 -12.04 7.47 4.29
C GLY A 77 -11.85 7.31 5.79
N TYR A 78 -12.91 7.61 6.54
CA TYR A 78 -12.97 7.49 8.00
C TYR A 78 -13.68 6.22 8.49
N ASP A 79 -14.23 5.44 7.61
CA ASP A 79 -14.88 4.16 7.87
C ASP A 79 -14.47 3.12 6.82
N LYS A 80 -14.72 1.85 7.14
CA LYS A 80 -14.23 0.76 6.30
C LYS A 80 -14.94 0.68 4.94
N GLU A 81 -16.22 0.96 4.89
CA GLU A 81 -17.05 0.89 3.68
C GLU A 81 -16.58 1.92 2.65
N THR A 82 -16.33 3.14 3.10
CA THR A 82 -15.78 4.23 2.28
C THR A 82 -14.38 3.87 1.78
N VAL A 83 -13.50 3.38 2.66
CA VAL A 83 -12.13 2.98 2.27
C VAL A 83 -12.15 1.84 1.25
N ILE A 84 -12.96 0.79 1.46
CA ILE A 84 -13.08 -0.33 0.52
C ILE A 84 -13.55 0.17 -0.85
N THR A 85 -14.59 0.99 -0.87
CA THR A 85 -15.16 1.55 -2.11
C THR A 85 -14.12 2.36 -2.89
N ASN A 86 -13.45 3.28 -2.21
CA ASN A 86 -12.50 4.20 -2.82
C ASN A 86 -11.20 3.48 -3.24
N ALA A 87 -10.68 2.56 -2.42
CA ALA A 87 -9.50 1.76 -2.73
C ALA A 87 -9.75 0.83 -3.94
N SER A 88 -10.91 0.18 -3.99
CA SER A 88 -11.32 -0.64 -5.14
C SER A 88 -11.41 0.20 -6.41
N ALA A 89 -12.00 1.39 -6.33
CA ALA A 89 -12.15 2.30 -7.46
C ALA A 89 -10.79 2.79 -7.98
N LEU A 90 -9.90 3.21 -7.09
CA LEU A 90 -8.55 3.62 -7.47
C LEU A 90 -7.77 2.48 -8.13
N ASN A 91 -7.81 1.27 -7.54
CA ASN A 91 -7.17 0.09 -8.12
C ASN A 91 -7.73 -0.25 -9.51
N ALA A 92 -9.06 -0.13 -9.69
CA ALA A 92 -9.69 -0.33 -11.00
C ALA A 92 -9.21 0.71 -12.02
N GLY A 93 -9.06 1.98 -11.62
CA GLY A 93 -8.50 3.03 -12.46
C GLY A 93 -7.04 2.78 -12.85
N LEU A 94 -6.20 2.40 -11.88
CA LEU A 94 -4.80 2.01 -12.12
C LEU A 94 -4.73 0.87 -13.15
N ARG A 95 -5.50 -0.19 -12.94
CA ARG A 95 -5.54 -1.35 -13.83
C ARG A 95 -6.04 -1.00 -15.23
N HIS A 96 -7.04 -0.12 -15.34
CA HIS A 96 -7.54 0.36 -16.63
C HIS A 96 -6.45 1.10 -17.43
N GLY A 97 -5.53 1.78 -16.73
CA GLY A 97 -4.36 2.44 -17.33
C GLY A 97 -3.12 1.56 -17.49
N GLY A 98 -3.20 0.24 -17.20
CA GLY A 98 -2.07 -0.69 -17.40
C GLY A 98 -1.11 -0.78 -16.20
N VAL A 99 -1.46 -0.23 -15.04
CA VAL A 99 -0.62 -0.20 -13.84
C VAL A 99 -1.20 -1.11 -12.76
N SER A 100 -0.36 -1.94 -12.15
CA SER A 100 -0.73 -2.81 -11.03
C SER A 100 -0.69 -2.05 -9.72
N GLY A 101 -1.71 -2.24 -8.86
CA GLY A 101 -1.72 -1.67 -7.51
C GLY A 101 -0.98 -2.56 -6.50
N VAL A 102 -0.44 -1.93 -5.45
CA VAL A 102 0.12 -2.57 -4.24
C VAL A 102 -0.72 -2.10 -3.05
N LEU A 103 -1.48 -3.01 -2.46
CA LEU A 103 -2.34 -2.71 -1.29
C LEU A 103 -1.49 -2.48 -0.04
N LYS A 104 -1.67 -1.35 0.64
CA LYS A 104 -0.89 -0.99 1.83
C LYS A 104 -1.71 -0.30 2.90
N HIS A 105 -1.29 -0.29 4.15
CA HIS A 105 -0.19 -1.05 4.76
C HIS A 105 -0.79 -2.20 5.57
N ILE A 106 -0.68 -3.42 5.05
CA ILE A 106 -1.35 -4.62 5.59
C ILE A 106 -0.83 -4.93 7.00
N PRO A 107 -1.72 -5.21 7.96
CA PRO A 107 -3.18 -5.31 7.90
C PRO A 107 -3.93 -4.06 8.37
N GLY A 108 -3.30 -2.87 8.38
CA GLY A 108 -3.90 -1.58 8.70
C GLY A 108 -3.03 -0.72 9.61
N HIS A 109 -2.66 0.45 9.13
CA HIS A 109 -1.79 1.40 9.83
C HIS A 109 -2.57 2.56 10.46
N GLY A 110 -3.88 2.69 10.18
CA GLY A 110 -4.68 3.87 10.53
C GLY A 110 -4.81 4.17 12.03
N ARG A 111 -4.58 3.17 12.91
CA ARG A 111 -4.61 3.37 14.37
C ARG A 111 -3.26 3.80 14.97
N ALA A 112 -2.20 3.86 14.18
CA ALA A 112 -0.88 4.29 14.64
C ALA A 112 -0.87 5.79 14.97
N LYS A 113 -0.36 6.10 16.16
CA LYS A 113 -0.24 7.48 16.67
C LYS A 113 1.17 8.06 16.49
N LEU A 114 2.11 7.24 16.06
CA LEU A 114 3.51 7.57 15.82
C LEU A 114 3.86 7.35 14.34
N ASP A 115 4.88 8.05 13.89
CA ASP A 115 5.45 7.87 12.56
C ASP A 115 6.41 6.67 12.55
N SER A 116 6.09 5.65 11.75
CA SER A 116 6.93 4.47 11.60
C SER A 116 8.29 4.74 10.95
N HIS A 117 8.47 5.89 10.29
CA HIS A 117 9.79 6.32 9.84
C HIS A 117 10.73 6.66 11.01
N LEU A 118 10.19 7.06 12.15
CA LEU A 118 10.94 7.54 13.31
C LEU A 118 10.98 6.54 14.48
N SER A 119 9.90 5.80 14.71
CA SER A 119 9.77 4.89 15.84
C SER A 119 8.73 3.81 15.57
N LEU A 120 8.79 2.70 16.29
CA LEU A 120 7.84 1.59 16.17
C LEU A 120 6.50 1.93 16.83
N PRO A 121 5.40 2.09 16.05
CA PRO A 121 4.08 2.34 16.61
C PRO A 121 3.50 1.07 17.26
N VAL A 122 2.72 1.24 18.33
CA VAL A 122 2.02 0.16 19.03
C VAL A 122 0.52 0.42 19.04
N VAL A 123 -0.26 -0.57 18.59
CA VAL A 123 -1.73 -0.56 18.59
C VAL A 123 -2.22 -1.55 19.65
N SER A 124 -2.99 -1.05 20.64
CA SER A 124 -3.52 -1.84 21.75
C SER A 124 -4.98 -2.27 21.57
N THR A 125 -5.55 -2.07 20.39
CA THR A 125 -6.93 -2.48 20.05
C THR A 125 -7.01 -4.01 20.05
N LYS A 126 -8.13 -4.54 20.57
CA LYS A 126 -8.37 -6.00 20.60
C LYS A 126 -8.43 -6.60 19.21
N ARG A 127 -7.93 -7.84 19.06
CA ARG A 127 -7.99 -8.60 17.81
C ARG A 127 -9.41 -8.67 17.24
N SER A 128 -10.42 -8.92 18.10
CA SER A 128 -11.83 -8.99 17.69
C SER A 128 -12.31 -7.73 16.97
N ASP A 129 -11.92 -6.56 17.48
CA ASP A 129 -12.33 -5.26 16.94
C ASP A 129 -11.57 -4.95 15.64
N LEU A 130 -10.28 -5.31 15.59
CA LEU A 130 -9.46 -5.18 14.38
C LEU A 130 -9.99 -6.04 13.24
N MET A 131 -10.40 -7.30 13.53
CA MET A 131 -10.98 -8.22 12.54
C MET A 131 -12.31 -7.74 11.97
N GLN A 132 -13.07 -6.92 12.71
CA GLN A 132 -14.34 -6.36 12.26
C GLN A 132 -14.20 -4.98 11.58
N SER A 133 -13.04 -4.35 11.68
CA SER A 133 -12.78 -3.01 11.18
C SER A 133 -11.56 -2.96 10.23
N ASP A 134 -10.40 -2.62 10.76
CA ASP A 134 -9.19 -2.35 9.98
C ASP A 134 -8.77 -3.56 9.12
N PHE A 135 -8.75 -4.78 9.68
CA PHE A 135 -8.35 -5.99 8.96
C PHE A 135 -9.39 -6.44 7.94
N ASP A 136 -10.68 -6.11 8.17
CA ASP A 136 -11.74 -6.42 7.23
C ASP A 136 -11.57 -5.69 5.90
N VAL A 137 -11.03 -4.46 5.90
CA VAL A 137 -10.70 -3.73 4.67
C VAL A 137 -9.77 -4.56 3.79
N PHE A 138 -8.69 -5.08 4.36
CA PHE A 138 -7.71 -5.86 3.61
C PHE A 138 -8.26 -7.23 3.19
N ARG A 139 -9.18 -7.80 3.95
CA ARG A 139 -9.90 -9.02 3.57
C ARG A 139 -10.80 -8.79 2.36
N GLN A 140 -11.48 -7.63 2.29
CA GLN A 140 -12.34 -7.28 1.16
C GLN A 140 -11.55 -6.88 -0.10
N LEU A 141 -10.28 -6.54 0.05
CA LEU A 141 -9.36 -6.13 -1.04
C LEU A 141 -8.30 -7.20 -1.35
N ASN A 142 -8.47 -8.43 -0.89
CA ASN A 142 -7.47 -9.48 -0.97
C ASN A 142 -7.25 -10.07 -2.38
N ASP A 143 -8.04 -9.64 -3.35
CA ASP A 143 -7.88 -9.94 -4.78
C ASP A 143 -6.78 -9.09 -5.46
N ILE A 144 -6.30 -8.04 -4.80
CA ILE A 144 -5.16 -7.25 -5.27
C ILE A 144 -3.89 -8.10 -5.16
N THR A 145 -3.20 -8.25 -6.29
CA THR A 145 -2.13 -9.25 -6.45
C THR A 145 -0.81 -8.93 -5.76
N MET A 146 -0.64 -7.73 -5.25
CA MET A 146 0.53 -7.29 -4.48
C MET A 146 0.11 -6.56 -3.21
N GLY A 147 0.87 -6.75 -2.13
CA GLY A 147 0.64 -6.05 -0.87
C GLY A 147 1.94 -5.68 -0.17
N MET A 148 1.83 -4.72 0.74
CA MET A 148 2.95 -4.20 1.55
C MET A 148 2.58 -4.26 3.03
N THR A 149 3.47 -4.80 3.87
CA THR A 149 3.25 -4.91 5.33
C THR A 149 3.42 -3.57 6.02
N ALA A 150 2.70 -3.38 7.13
CA ALA A 150 2.91 -2.24 8.02
C ALA A 150 4.07 -2.51 9.02
N HIS A 151 4.86 -1.47 9.35
CA HIS A 151 5.85 -1.54 10.43
C HIS A 151 5.24 -1.05 11.74
N LEU A 152 4.43 -1.88 12.39
CA LEU A 152 3.83 -1.59 13.69
C LEU A 152 3.52 -2.88 14.47
N VAL A 153 3.33 -2.76 15.79
CA VAL A 153 2.98 -3.85 16.71
C VAL A 153 1.48 -3.83 17.00
N PHE A 154 0.80 -4.97 16.83
CA PHE A 154 -0.55 -5.20 17.36
C PHE A 154 -0.47 -5.99 18.66
N LYS A 155 -0.47 -5.28 19.80
CA LYS A 155 -0.18 -5.82 21.12
C LYS A 155 -1.04 -7.02 21.54
N ASP A 156 -2.28 -7.09 21.07
CA ASP A 156 -3.23 -8.18 21.39
C ASP A 156 -3.01 -9.45 20.55
N ILE A 157 -2.08 -9.40 19.57
CA ILE A 157 -1.78 -10.54 18.68
C ILE A 157 -0.33 -10.97 18.85
N ASP A 158 0.59 -10.03 18.66
CA ASP A 158 2.00 -10.18 18.97
C ASP A 158 2.45 -8.92 19.73
N SER A 159 2.85 -9.07 20.99
CA SER A 159 3.18 -7.93 21.83
C SER A 159 4.62 -7.45 21.67
N VAL A 160 5.43 -8.15 20.87
CA VAL A 160 6.87 -7.92 20.75
C VAL A 160 7.26 -7.53 19.33
N GLU A 161 6.92 -8.37 18.36
CA GLU A 161 7.40 -8.19 16.99
C GLU A 161 6.43 -7.34 16.15
N PRO A 162 6.96 -6.42 15.32
CA PRO A 162 6.15 -5.71 14.33
C PRO A 162 5.60 -6.68 13.28
N VAL A 163 4.50 -6.31 12.62
CA VAL A 163 3.84 -7.14 11.59
C VAL A 163 4.85 -7.76 10.62
N THR A 164 5.80 -6.97 10.13
CA THR A 164 6.81 -7.40 9.16
C THR A 164 7.72 -8.52 9.68
N HIS A 165 7.91 -8.64 10.99
CA HIS A 165 8.77 -9.63 11.63
C HIS A 165 8.01 -10.68 12.46
N SER A 166 6.67 -10.60 12.52
CA SER A 166 5.83 -11.46 13.33
C SER A 166 5.29 -12.65 12.53
N LYS A 167 5.64 -13.86 12.93
CA LYS A 167 5.05 -15.08 12.36
C LYS A 167 3.54 -15.16 12.62
N LEU A 168 3.09 -14.73 13.81
CA LEU A 168 1.67 -14.71 14.17
C LEU A 168 0.88 -13.77 13.26
N MET A 169 1.42 -12.57 12.98
CA MET A 169 0.80 -11.62 12.08
C MET A 169 0.82 -12.12 10.63
N MET A 170 1.91 -12.76 10.20
CA MET A 170 1.98 -13.32 8.86
C MET A 170 0.96 -14.44 8.66
N ASP A 171 0.78 -15.33 9.64
CA ASP A 171 -0.24 -16.38 9.59
C ASP A 171 -1.66 -15.78 9.56
N LEU A 172 -1.93 -14.73 10.33
CA LEU A 172 -3.20 -14.00 10.29
C LEU A 172 -3.43 -13.37 8.91
N ILE A 173 -2.44 -12.72 8.32
CA ILE A 173 -2.54 -12.12 6.97
C ILE A 173 -2.86 -13.20 5.93
N ARG A 174 -2.18 -14.34 5.99
CA ARG A 174 -2.35 -15.41 5.01
C ARG A 174 -3.65 -16.21 5.20
N ASN A 175 -4.05 -16.48 6.44
CA ASN A 175 -5.17 -17.38 6.73
C ASN A 175 -6.47 -16.61 7.04
N ASP A 176 -6.45 -15.63 7.94
CA ASP A 176 -7.67 -14.96 8.41
C ASP A 176 -8.10 -13.83 7.46
N ILE A 177 -7.15 -13.03 6.95
CA ILE A 177 -7.38 -12.01 5.91
C ILE A 177 -7.44 -12.68 4.54
N SER A 178 -6.86 -13.87 4.39
CA SER A 178 -6.77 -14.65 3.15
C SER A 178 -6.05 -13.90 2.02
N PHE A 179 -5.05 -13.09 2.36
CA PHE A 179 -4.25 -12.40 1.36
C PHE A 179 -3.19 -13.34 0.77
N ASP A 180 -3.41 -13.83 -0.45
CA ASP A 180 -2.48 -14.73 -1.17
C ASP A 180 -1.71 -14.01 -2.31
N GLY A 181 -1.71 -12.67 -2.31
CA GLY A 181 -0.87 -11.87 -3.21
C GLY A 181 0.61 -11.90 -2.83
N LEU A 182 1.46 -11.40 -3.74
CA LEU A 182 2.89 -11.21 -3.50
C LEU A 182 3.07 -10.14 -2.43
N LEU A 183 3.61 -10.49 -1.27
CA LEU A 183 3.70 -9.62 -0.10
C LEU A 183 5.13 -9.13 0.08
N MET A 184 5.30 -7.81 0.05
CA MET A 184 6.57 -7.15 0.33
C MET A 184 6.55 -6.47 1.69
N THR A 185 7.72 -6.20 2.24
CA THR A 185 7.85 -5.29 3.39
C THR A 185 7.56 -3.84 2.97
N ASP A 186 7.20 -2.96 3.91
CA ASP A 186 7.49 -1.53 3.74
C ASP A 186 9.01 -1.33 3.74
N ASP A 187 9.50 -0.08 3.57
CA ASP A 187 10.94 0.19 3.49
C ASP A 187 11.69 -0.37 4.68
N ILE A 188 12.53 -1.36 4.43
CA ILE A 188 13.29 -2.07 5.46
C ILE A 188 14.30 -1.18 6.17
N SER A 189 14.60 0.00 5.61
CA SER A 189 15.51 0.98 6.20
C SER A 189 14.85 1.85 7.29
N MET A 190 13.52 1.80 7.46
CA MET A 190 12.77 2.61 8.43
C MET A 190 13.16 2.30 9.88
N ASN A 191 13.22 3.35 10.72
CA ASN A 191 13.65 3.24 12.12
C ASN A 191 12.66 2.51 13.06
N ALA A 192 11.48 2.16 12.57
CA ALA A 192 10.55 1.28 13.29
C ALA A 192 11.11 -0.14 13.51
N LEU A 193 12.06 -0.56 12.71
CA LEU A 193 12.66 -1.90 12.78
C LEU A 193 14.00 -1.87 13.51
N GLU A 194 14.22 -2.81 14.41
CA GLU A 194 15.48 -2.99 15.13
C GLU A 194 16.53 -3.76 14.32
N GLY A 195 17.81 -3.51 14.61
CA GLY A 195 18.94 -4.16 13.96
C GLY A 195 19.40 -3.47 12.67
N ASP A 196 20.38 -4.05 12.01
CA ASP A 196 20.85 -3.60 10.71
C ASP A 196 19.94 -4.11 9.58
N VAL A 197 20.10 -3.57 8.39
CA VAL A 197 19.26 -3.87 7.22
C VAL A 197 19.28 -5.36 6.83
N VAL A 198 20.41 -6.04 7.06
CA VAL A 198 20.58 -7.49 6.79
C VAL A 198 19.71 -8.31 7.75
N ALA A 199 19.86 -8.06 9.05
CA ALA A 199 19.08 -8.76 10.09
C ALA A 199 17.56 -8.52 9.90
N ARG A 200 17.16 -7.28 9.57
CA ARG A 200 15.76 -6.94 9.28
C ARG A 200 15.21 -7.73 8.10
N ALA A 201 15.96 -7.79 6.99
CA ALA A 201 15.57 -8.53 5.79
C ALA A 201 15.44 -10.03 6.05
N GLN A 202 16.42 -10.63 6.74
CA GLN A 202 16.40 -12.05 7.10
C GLN A 202 15.21 -12.41 8.00
N LYS A 203 14.89 -11.57 8.99
CA LYS A 203 13.69 -11.75 9.82
C LYS A 203 12.41 -11.71 8.98
N ALA A 204 12.27 -10.73 8.08
CA ALA A 204 11.10 -10.59 7.24
C ALA A 204 10.89 -11.83 6.34
N TRP A 205 11.93 -12.32 5.69
CA TRP A 205 11.86 -13.55 4.89
C TRP A 205 11.53 -14.78 5.73
N ALA A 206 12.16 -14.92 6.92
CA ALA A 206 11.95 -16.06 7.80
C ALA A 206 10.49 -16.21 8.27
N VAL A 207 9.74 -15.11 8.41
CA VAL A 207 8.32 -15.16 8.79
C VAL A 207 7.36 -15.27 7.62
N GLY A 208 7.82 -15.05 6.36
CA GLY A 208 7.03 -15.29 5.14
C GLY A 208 6.69 -14.05 4.31
N CYS A 209 7.41 -12.92 4.46
CA CYS A 209 7.42 -11.90 3.43
C CYS A 209 8.07 -12.48 2.17
N ASP A 210 7.45 -12.25 1.01
CA ASP A 210 7.98 -12.75 -0.27
C ASP A 210 9.12 -11.88 -0.79
N LEU A 211 9.05 -10.55 -0.56
CA LEU A 211 10.02 -9.56 -1.02
C LEU A 211 10.39 -8.59 0.10
N VAL A 212 11.58 -8.04 0.02
CA VAL A 212 12.05 -6.94 0.88
C VAL A 212 12.20 -5.69 0.02
N LEU A 213 11.63 -4.57 0.51
CA LEU A 213 11.70 -3.27 -0.14
C LEU A 213 12.75 -2.40 0.55
N HIS A 214 13.59 -1.72 -0.23
CA HIS A 214 14.58 -0.76 0.25
C HIS A 214 14.47 0.54 -0.57
N CYS A 215 14.24 1.67 0.10
CA CYS A 215 13.84 2.91 -0.57
C CYS A 215 14.78 4.10 -0.34
N ASN A 216 15.73 4.04 0.61
CA ASN A 216 16.55 5.19 0.97
C ASN A 216 17.68 5.52 -0.03
N GLY A 217 17.93 4.64 -1.03
CA GLY A 217 18.95 4.85 -2.05
C GLY A 217 20.40 4.63 -1.59
N ASN A 218 20.63 4.13 -0.37
CA ASN A 218 21.96 3.78 0.12
C ASN A 218 22.52 2.58 -0.64
N LEU A 219 23.43 2.85 -1.57
CA LEU A 219 24.02 1.81 -2.43
C LEU A 219 24.79 0.73 -1.64
N GLY A 220 25.38 1.08 -0.50
CA GLY A 220 26.05 0.13 0.39
C GLY A 220 25.06 -0.90 0.96
N GLU A 221 23.95 -0.46 1.50
CA GLU A 221 22.88 -1.32 1.99
C GLU A 221 22.24 -2.16 0.88
N MET A 222 21.97 -1.54 -0.28
CA MET A 222 21.43 -2.27 -1.44
C MET A 222 22.34 -3.41 -1.89
N ARG A 223 23.67 -3.21 -1.90
CA ARG A 223 24.66 -4.26 -2.21
C ARG A 223 24.66 -5.36 -1.16
N LEU A 224 24.61 -5.01 0.13
CA LEU A 224 24.52 -6.00 1.22
C LEU A 224 23.25 -6.86 1.06
N LEU A 225 22.09 -6.24 0.86
CA LEU A 225 20.83 -6.96 0.63
C LEU A 225 20.91 -7.87 -0.60
N ALA A 226 21.48 -7.40 -1.71
CA ALA A 226 21.64 -8.22 -2.90
C ALA A 226 22.55 -9.43 -2.67
N THR A 227 23.58 -9.30 -1.80
CA THR A 227 24.50 -10.40 -1.47
C THR A 227 23.84 -11.52 -0.68
N ILE A 228 22.86 -11.17 0.20
CA ILE A 228 22.16 -12.14 1.05
C ILE A 228 20.84 -12.62 0.44
N SER A 229 20.41 -12.03 -0.67
CA SER A 229 19.17 -12.42 -1.35
C SER A 229 19.31 -13.79 -1.99
N GLU A 230 18.39 -14.68 -1.66
CA GLU A 230 18.29 -16.02 -2.25
C GLU A 230 17.23 -16.04 -3.37
N TYR A 231 17.09 -17.18 -4.03
CA TYR A 231 16.00 -17.40 -4.96
C TYR A 231 14.67 -17.44 -4.22
N LEU A 232 13.60 -16.95 -4.88
CA LEU A 232 12.25 -17.04 -4.34
C LEU A 232 11.89 -18.50 -4.04
N GLY A 233 11.43 -18.76 -2.82
CA GLY A 233 10.85 -20.07 -2.48
C GLY A 233 9.58 -20.36 -3.30
N ASP A 234 9.15 -21.62 -3.33
CA ASP A 234 8.06 -22.09 -4.22
C ASP A 234 6.78 -21.26 -4.10
N GLN A 235 6.38 -20.87 -2.90
CA GLN A 235 5.16 -20.08 -2.69
C GLN A 235 5.33 -18.63 -3.17
N ALA A 236 6.46 -18.00 -2.90
CA ALA A 236 6.77 -16.66 -3.40
C ALA A 236 6.86 -16.66 -4.94
N MET A 237 7.48 -17.68 -5.53
CA MET A 237 7.54 -17.87 -6.98
C MET A 237 6.14 -18.06 -7.59
N ARG A 238 5.26 -18.86 -6.96
CA ARG A 238 3.86 -19.03 -7.39
C ARG A 238 3.12 -17.70 -7.40
N ARG A 239 3.24 -16.91 -6.31
CA ARG A 239 2.62 -15.59 -6.18
C ARG A 239 3.16 -14.60 -7.21
N ALA A 240 4.48 -14.60 -7.43
CA ALA A 240 5.11 -13.75 -8.44
C ALA A 240 4.62 -14.10 -9.86
N LYS A 241 4.55 -15.39 -10.22
CA LYS A 241 4.00 -15.85 -11.51
C LYS A 241 2.52 -15.48 -11.65
N HIS A 242 1.72 -15.63 -10.58
CA HIS A 242 0.33 -15.22 -10.58
C HIS A 242 0.19 -13.72 -10.83
N MET A 243 0.93 -12.89 -10.09
CA MET A 243 0.93 -11.43 -10.26
C MET A 243 1.29 -11.04 -11.70
N ILE A 244 2.36 -11.61 -12.27
CA ILE A 244 2.77 -11.37 -13.66
C ILE A 244 1.67 -11.75 -14.65
N SER A 245 0.99 -12.89 -14.45
CA SER A 245 -0.11 -13.35 -15.31
C SER A 245 -1.33 -12.43 -15.26
N LYS A 246 -1.49 -11.66 -14.19
CA LYS A 246 -2.59 -10.71 -13.95
C LYS A 246 -2.22 -9.26 -14.29
N ARG A 247 -1.02 -9.01 -14.81
CA ARG A 247 -0.64 -7.64 -15.22
C ARG A 247 -1.70 -7.04 -16.15
N PRO A 248 -2.21 -5.85 -15.83
CA PRO A 248 -3.22 -5.21 -16.65
C PRO A 248 -2.59 -4.70 -17.96
N LYS A 249 -3.45 -4.56 -18.97
CA LYS A 249 -3.11 -3.88 -20.21
C LYS A 249 -3.78 -2.51 -20.21
N SER A 250 -3.07 -1.49 -20.67
CA SER A 250 -3.64 -0.15 -20.81
C SER A 250 -4.77 -0.13 -21.85
N VAL A 251 -5.86 0.51 -21.48
CA VAL A 251 -6.99 0.79 -22.38
C VAL A 251 -6.88 2.22 -22.86
N SER A 252 -6.90 2.41 -24.17
CA SER A 252 -6.86 3.75 -24.79
C SER A 252 -8.12 4.54 -24.49
N VAL A 253 -7.98 5.76 -24.04
CA VAL A 253 -9.06 6.71 -23.72
C VAL A 253 -8.61 8.14 -24.04
N ASP A 254 -9.56 9.06 -24.16
CA ASP A 254 -9.24 10.50 -24.12
C ASP A 254 -8.88 10.89 -22.67
N ILE A 255 -7.58 11.00 -22.42
CA ILE A 255 -7.08 11.27 -21.07
C ILE A 255 -7.39 12.70 -20.61
N TRP A 256 -7.45 13.65 -21.53
CA TRP A 256 -7.77 15.04 -21.22
C TRP A 256 -9.25 15.21 -20.84
N ALA A 257 -10.15 14.52 -21.53
CA ALA A 257 -11.57 14.47 -21.15
C ALA A 257 -11.75 13.88 -19.73
N LEU A 258 -10.97 12.85 -19.35
CA LEU A 258 -11.00 12.31 -17.98
C LEU A 258 -10.42 13.28 -16.95
N LYS A 259 -9.40 14.07 -17.33
CA LYS A 259 -8.84 15.11 -16.45
C LYS A 259 -9.84 16.24 -16.23
N GLU A 260 -10.50 16.71 -17.29
CA GLU A 260 -11.56 17.72 -17.23
C GLU A 260 -12.74 17.25 -16.34
N GLU A 261 -13.15 15.98 -16.48
CA GLU A 261 -14.17 15.37 -15.61
C GLU A 261 -13.73 15.37 -14.15
N PHE A 262 -12.49 14.96 -13.87
CA PHE A 262 -11.95 14.98 -12.51
C PHE A 262 -12.00 16.39 -11.90
N ASP A 263 -11.53 17.40 -12.66
CA ASP A 263 -11.50 18.78 -12.19
C ASP A 263 -12.91 19.36 -11.98
N ALA A 264 -13.85 19.03 -12.85
CA ALA A 264 -15.24 19.45 -12.72
C ALA A 264 -15.86 18.89 -11.44
N LEU A 265 -15.70 17.57 -11.20
CA LEU A 265 -16.22 16.90 -10.00
C LEU A 265 -15.56 17.40 -8.70
N MET A 266 -14.29 17.80 -8.75
CA MET A 266 -13.60 18.35 -7.57
C MET A 266 -14.07 19.76 -7.20
N ASN A 267 -14.75 20.47 -8.12
CA ASN A 267 -15.27 21.82 -7.90
C ASN A 267 -16.78 21.85 -7.55
N GLU A 268 -17.45 20.70 -7.51
CA GLU A 268 -18.84 20.54 -7.02
C GLU A 268 -18.90 20.52 -5.48
#